data_64cc8c23e0bced4eba528cfef7923f08
#
_entry.id   64cc8c23e0bced4eba528cfef7923f08
#
_cell.length_a   1.000
_cell.length_b   1.000
_cell.length_c   1.000
_cell.angle_alpha   90.00
_cell.angle_beta   90.00
_cell.angle_gamma   90.00
#
_symmetry.space_group_name_H-M   'P 1'
#
loop_
_entity.id
_entity.type
_entity.pdbx_description
1 polymer ?
#
loop_
_entity_poly.entity_id
_entity_poly.type
_entity_poly.pdbx_seq_one_letter_code
_entity_poly.pdbx_strand_id
1 'polypeptide(L)'
;MQEEVEAFNRDAASGRDSRFDKGSTAYNRFQGDSLVTPNPCMAPIRQGPYYAVKVVVGEIGTFAGLETNADCQVLTKDGKAVPGLYAVGNDAASIMGGNYPGAGITLGPALTFGYVAGKTLAGQPDLCSTSHTQFAEPAHAA
;
A
#
# COMPACT_ATOMS: atom_id res chain seq x y z
N MET A 1 18.28 -28.05 -5.90
CA MET A 1 18.28 -26.80 -6.69
C MET A 1 17.95 -27.04 -8.16
N GLN A 2 18.64 -27.92 -8.88
CA GLN A 2 18.36 -28.18 -10.31
C GLN A 2 16.92 -28.62 -10.54
N GLU A 3 16.43 -29.62 -9.81
CA GLU A 3 15.05 -30.10 -9.88
C GLU A 3 14.01 -29.01 -9.62
N GLU A 4 14.30 -28.08 -8.71
CA GLU A 4 13.43 -26.96 -8.42
C GLU A 4 13.35 -25.96 -9.59
N VAL A 5 14.50 -25.68 -10.22
CA VAL A 5 14.54 -24.82 -11.41
C VAL A 5 13.81 -25.47 -12.59
N GLU A 6 13.96 -26.78 -12.77
CA GLU A 6 13.26 -27.52 -13.81
C GLU A 6 11.72 -27.54 -13.57
N ALA A 7 11.31 -27.74 -12.31
CA ALA A 7 9.88 -27.66 -11.94
C ALA A 7 9.33 -26.24 -12.21
N PHE A 8 10.04 -25.21 -11.75
CA PHE A 8 9.66 -23.82 -12.01
C PHE A 8 9.57 -23.51 -13.52
N ASN A 9 10.52 -24.00 -14.31
CA ASN A 9 10.51 -23.79 -15.75
C ASN A 9 9.34 -24.46 -16.46
N ARG A 10 8.89 -25.64 -15.98
CA ARG A 10 7.67 -26.28 -16.48
C ARG A 10 6.44 -25.45 -16.14
N ASP A 11 6.35 -24.96 -14.91
CA ASP A 11 5.25 -24.11 -14.46
C ASP A 11 5.23 -22.78 -15.24
N ALA A 12 6.38 -22.14 -15.42
CA ALA A 12 6.50 -20.91 -16.21
C ALA A 12 6.04 -21.12 -17.67
N ALA A 13 6.39 -22.26 -18.29
CA ALA A 13 5.97 -22.58 -19.65
C ALA A 13 4.45 -22.82 -19.74
N SER A 14 3.83 -23.38 -18.71
CA SER A 14 2.38 -23.59 -18.64
C SER A 14 1.60 -22.32 -18.25
N GLY A 15 2.29 -21.33 -17.67
CA GLY A 15 1.70 -20.12 -17.12
C GLY A 15 1.01 -20.26 -15.78
N ARG A 16 1.16 -21.44 -15.14
CA ARG A 16 0.54 -21.73 -13.85
C ARG A 16 1.58 -22.21 -12.84
N ASP A 17 1.69 -21.51 -11.74
CA ASP A 17 2.48 -21.92 -10.59
C ASP A 17 1.72 -23.01 -9.82
N SER A 18 2.26 -24.23 -9.83
CA SER A 18 1.65 -25.39 -9.20
C SER A 18 1.75 -25.41 -7.68
N ARG A 19 2.65 -24.59 -7.09
CA ARG A 19 2.96 -24.61 -5.67
C ARG A 19 2.39 -23.42 -4.89
N PHE A 20 2.48 -22.23 -5.45
CA PHE A 20 2.17 -20.97 -4.76
C PHE A 20 1.11 -20.15 -5.49
N ASP A 21 0.63 -20.62 -6.63
CA ASP A 21 -0.38 -19.95 -7.45
C ASP A 21 0.00 -18.51 -7.85
N LYS A 22 1.33 -18.27 -8.06
CA LYS A 22 1.88 -16.95 -8.39
C LYS A 22 1.35 -16.46 -9.73
N GLY A 23 0.86 -15.22 -9.75
CA GLY A 23 0.26 -14.62 -10.93
C GLY A 23 -1.20 -15.02 -11.17
N SER A 24 -1.89 -15.58 -10.16
CA SER A 24 -3.32 -15.88 -10.21
C SER A 24 -4.20 -14.65 -9.95
N THR A 25 -3.67 -13.65 -9.23
CA THR A 25 -4.41 -12.43 -8.88
C THR A 25 -4.07 -11.27 -9.82
N ALA A 26 -5.01 -10.33 -9.99
CA ALA A 26 -4.77 -9.11 -10.74
C ALA A 26 -3.61 -8.29 -10.14
N TYR A 27 -3.48 -8.26 -8.82
CA TYR A 27 -2.39 -7.58 -8.13
C TYR A 27 -1.02 -8.20 -8.47
N ASN A 28 -0.88 -9.53 -8.42
CA ASN A 28 0.36 -10.18 -8.82
C ASN A 28 0.71 -9.87 -10.27
N ARG A 29 -0.26 -9.96 -11.17
CA ARG A 29 -0.04 -9.72 -12.60
C ARG A 29 0.34 -8.28 -12.91
N PHE A 30 -0.20 -7.31 -12.18
CA PHE A 30 0.18 -5.90 -12.28
C PHE A 30 1.65 -5.67 -11.89
N GLN A 31 2.19 -6.44 -10.95
CA GLN A 31 3.58 -6.39 -10.52
C GLN A 31 4.53 -7.17 -11.44
N GLY A 32 4.01 -7.90 -12.39
CA GLY A 32 4.76 -8.73 -13.32
C GLY A 32 5.33 -7.94 -14.51
N ASP A 33 6.14 -8.61 -15.32
CA ASP A 33 6.64 -8.07 -16.58
C ASP A 33 5.67 -8.39 -17.72
N SER A 34 5.07 -7.37 -18.31
CA SER A 34 4.09 -7.50 -19.40
C SER A 34 4.65 -8.16 -20.66
N LEU A 35 5.97 -8.21 -20.83
CA LEU A 35 6.63 -8.87 -21.94
C LEU A 35 6.76 -10.40 -21.73
N VAL A 36 6.56 -10.86 -20.50
CA VAL A 36 6.62 -12.29 -20.18
C VAL A 36 5.24 -12.92 -20.35
N THR A 37 5.18 -13.94 -21.18
CA THR A 37 3.96 -14.72 -21.45
C THR A 37 4.22 -16.22 -21.26
N PRO A 38 3.21 -16.99 -20.83
CA PRO A 38 1.79 -16.66 -20.58
C PRO A 38 1.50 -16.04 -19.21
N ASN A 39 2.43 -16.11 -18.27
CA ASN A 39 2.29 -15.54 -16.92
C ASN A 39 3.35 -14.45 -16.69
N PRO A 40 2.98 -13.16 -16.55
CA PRO A 40 3.91 -12.07 -16.39
C PRO A 40 4.75 -12.15 -15.11
N CYS A 41 4.36 -13.00 -14.16
CA CYS A 41 5.06 -13.19 -12.88
C CYS A 41 6.11 -14.30 -12.91
N MET A 42 6.23 -15.04 -14.02
CA MET A 42 7.05 -16.26 -14.09
C MET A 42 7.80 -16.36 -15.41
N ALA A 43 9.03 -15.86 -15.45
CA ALA A 43 9.93 -16.08 -16.59
C ALA A 43 10.77 -17.34 -16.38
N PRO A 44 10.96 -18.19 -17.40
CA PRO A 44 11.81 -19.36 -17.28
C PRO A 44 13.28 -18.98 -17.03
N ILE A 45 13.92 -19.71 -16.14
CA ILE A 45 15.34 -19.56 -15.80
C ILE A 45 16.15 -20.51 -16.71
N ARG A 46 16.65 -20.01 -17.85
CA ARG A 46 17.27 -20.86 -18.88
C ARG A 46 18.72 -20.59 -19.15
N GLN A 47 19.17 -19.35 -18.96
CA GLN A 47 20.50 -18.91 -19.39
C GLN A 47 21.21 -18.19 -18.25
N GLY A 48 22.44 -18.65 -17.90
CA GLY A 48 23.28 -18.00 -16.91
C GLY A 48 24.04 -16.78 -17.44
N PRO A 49 24.73 -16.09 -16.55
CA PRO A 49 25.01 -16.46 -15.16
C PRO A 49 23.79 -16.29 -14.23
N TYR A 50 23.70 -17.14 -13.20
CA TYR A 50 22.65 -17.09 -12.19
C TYR A 50 23.15 -16.50 -10.89
N TYR A 51 22.28 -15.77 -10.20
CA TYR A 51 22.59 -15.18 -8.90
C TYR A 51 21.55 -15.67 -7.88
N ALA A 52 22.04 -16.08 -6.70
CA ALA A 52 21.19 -16.45 -5.58
C ALA A 52 21.21 -15.30 -4.56
N VAL A 53 20.03 -14.81 -4.21
CA VAL A 53 19.85 -13.75 -3.21
C VAL A 53 19.06 -14.32 -2.04
N LYS A 54 19.58 -14.14 -0.82
CA LYS A 54 18.85 -14.49 0.38
C LYS A 54 17.74 -13.47 0.62
N VAL A 55 16.49 -13.94 0.62
CA VAL A 55 15.31 -13.12 0.95
C VAL A 55 14.96 -13.35 2.41
N VAL A 56 14.77 -12.26 3.13
CA VAL A 56 14.35 -12.26 4.54
C VAL A 56 13.07 -11.45 4.69
N VAL A 57 12.27 -11.76 5.70
CA VAL A 57 11.06 -11.00 6.02
C VAL A 57 11.48 -9.61 6.51
N GLY A 58 10.79 -8.60 6.02
CA GLY A 58 10.92 -7.20 6.42
C GLY A 58 9.60 -6.48 6.20
N GLU A 59 9.49 -5.30 6.77
CA GLU A 59 8.32 -4.44 6.61
C GLU A 59 8.71 -3.03 6.20
N ILE A 60 7.81 -2.35 5.49
CA ILE A 60 7.97 -0.95 5.08
C ILE A 60 7.39 -0.03 6.16
N GLY A 61 6.37 -0.50 6.87
CA GLY A 61 5.69 0.23 7.91
C GLY A 61 4.46 -0.51 8.41
N THR A 62 3.82 0.03 9.45
CA THR A 62 2.60 -0.52 10.03
C THR A 62 1.36 0.19 9.48
N PHE A 63 0.20 -0.46 9.56
CA PHE A 63 -1.09 0.18 9.31
C PHE A 63 -1.69 0.76 10.59
N ALA A 64 -1.34 0.19 11.74
CA ALA A 64 -1.65 0.74 13.04
C ALA A 64 -0.79 1.98 13.31
N GLY A 65 -1.38 3.00 13.90
CA GLY A 65 -0.72 4.25 14.22
C GLY A 65 -1.58 5.13 15.11
N LEU A 66 -1.16 6.35 15.33
CA LEU A 66 -1.90 7.34 16.11
C LEU A 66 -3.10 7.83 15.29
N GLU A 67 -4.28 7.83 15.89
CA GLU A 67 -5.47 8.42 15.26
C GLU A 67 -5.31 9.93 15.19
N THR A 68 -5.63 10.52 14.03
CA THR A 68 -5.52 11.95 13.77
C THR A 68 -6.79 12.50 13.16
N ASN A 69 -7.02 13.81 13.36
CA ASN A 69 -8.04 14.55 12.63
C ASN A 69 -7.53 15.03 11.25
N ALA A 70 -8.36 15.77 10.52
CA ALA A 70 -8.03 16.30 9.20
C ALA A 70 -6.84 17.28 9.21
N ASP A 71 -6.54 17.89 10.34
CA ASP A 71 -5.40 18.79 10.55
C ASP A 71 -4.15 18.08 11.05
N CYS A 72 -4.16 16.74 11.02
CA CYS A 72 -3.08 15.85 11.47
C CYS A 72 -2.78 15.94 12.98
N GLN A 73 -3.69 16.51 13.78
CA GLN A 73 -3.56 16.51 15.24
C GLN A 73 -3.92 15.14 15.78
N VAL A 74 -3.11 14.61 16.70
CA VAL A 74 -3.36 13.34 17.37
C VAL A 74 -4.60 13.45 18.27
N LEU A 75 -5.44 12.43 18.23
CA LEU A 75 -6.67 12.38 19.01
C LEU A 75 -6.49 11.50 20.26
N THR A 76 -7.14 11.92 21.33
CA THR A 76 -7.37 11.09 22.51
C THR A 76 -8.44 10.01 22.19
N LYS A 77 -8.60 9.01 23.08
CA LYS A 77 -9.66 8.01 22.98
C LYS A 77 -11.09 8.60 22.94
N ASP A 78 -11.25 9.81 23.47
CA ASP A 78 -12.52 10.54 23.48
C ASP A 78 -12.70 11.43 22.22
N GLY A 79 -11.80 11.30 21.23
CA GLY A 79 -11.85 12.06 19.98
C GLY A 79 -11.42 13.52 20.10
N LYS A 80 -10.79 13.94 21.19
CA LYS A 80 -10.29 15.29 21.38
C LYS A 80 -8.86 15.42 20.90
N ALA A 81 -8.54 16.51 20.19
CA ALA A 81 -7.18 16.80 19.78
C ALA A 81 -6.26 17.02 20.98
N VAL A 82 -5.07 16.39 20.94
CA VAL A 82 -3.99 16.62 21.90
C VAL A 82 -3.24 17.87 21.47
N PRO A 83 -3.24 18.94 22.30
CA PRO A 83 -2.58 20.20 21.91
C PRO A 83 -1.09 19.99 21.62
N GLY A 84 -0.63 20.52 20.47
CA GLY A 84 0.77 20.49 20.08
C GLY A 84 1.32 19.14 19.60
N LEU A 85 0.48 18.08 19.52
CA LEU A 85 0.88 16.77 19.06
C LEU A 85 0.28 16.46 17.68
N TYR A 86 1.15 16.15 16.71
CA TYR A 86 0.80 15.84 15.33
C TYR A 86 1.42 14.50 14.93
N ALA A 87 0.77 13.75 14.04
CA ALA A 87 1.31 12.55 13.45
C ALA A 87 0.96 12.46 11.97
N VAL A 88 1.93 12.01 11.15
CA VAL A 88 1.78 11.84 9.71
C VAL A 88 2.56 10.61 9.23
N GLY A 89 2.28 10.17 8.00
CA GLY A 89 2.97 9.01 7.43
C GLY A 89 2.74 7.74 8.22
N ASN A 90 3.80 6.96 8.45
CA ASN A 90 3.70 5.67 9.15
C ASN A 90 3.42 5.78 10.67
N ASP A 91 3.57 6.96 11.26
CA ASP A 91 3.23 7.19 12.67
C ASP A 91 1.72 7.42 12.87
N ALA A 92 1.03 7.89 11.84
CA ALA A 92 -0.42 8.00 11.85
C ALA A 92 -1.09 6.68 11.46
N ALA A 93 -2.30 6.45 11.96
CA ALA A 93 -3.14 5.34 11.52
C ALA A 93 -3.38 5.45 10.00
N SER A 94 -3.21 4.32 9.29
CA SER A 94 -3.29 4.31 7.84
C SER A 94 -4.70 4.64 7.35
N ILE A 95 -4.80 5.61 6.43
CA ILE A 95 -6.06 5.92 5.73
C ILE A 95 -6.55 4.77 4.83
N MET A 96 -5.68 3.80 4.53
CA MET A 96 -6.00 2.60 3.76
C MET A 96 -6.56 1.47 4.64
N GLY A 97 -6.71 1.69 5.94
CA GLY A 97 -7.06 0.65 6.90
C GLY A 97 -5.98 -0.44 6.93
N GLY A 98 -6.38 -1.71 6.93
CA GLY A 98 -5.47 -2.86 6.94
C GLY A 98 -5.01 -3.32 5.55
N ASN A 99 -5.09 -2.50 4.50
CA ASN A 99 -4.83 -2.90 3.12
C ASN A 99 -3.65 -2.16 2.50
N TYR A 100 -2.95 -2.86 1.59
CA TYR A 100 -1.92 -2.28 0.74
C TYR A 100 -2.40 -2.25 -0.73
N PRO A 101 -3.15 -1.24 -1.17
CA PRO A 101 -3.76 -1.23 -2.50
C PRO A 101 -2.77 -1.04 -3.65
N GLY A 102 -1.57 -0.52 -3.39
CA GLY A 102 -0.57 -0.33 -4.43
C GLY A 102 0.63 0.50 -4.00
N ALA A 103 1.56 0.71 -4.94
CA ALA A 103 2.75 1.52 -4.70
C ALA A 103 2.39 2.98 -4.37
N GLY A 104 3.16 3.58 -3.48
CA GLY A 104 2.98 4.98 -3.07
C GLY A 104 2.12 5.20 -1.83
N ILE A 105 1.50 4.16 -1.28
CA ILE A 105 0.61 4.30 -0.10
C ILE A 105 1.32 4.71 1.20
N THR A 106 2.63 4.59 1.26
CA THR A 106 3.46 5.09 2.36
C THR A 106 3.88 6.53 2.14
N LEU A 107 4.50 6.81 0.99
CA LEU A 107 5.02 8.14 0.67
C LEU A 107 3.93 9.14 0.31
N GLY A 108 2.88 8.70 -0.38
CA GLY A 108 1.76 9.56 -0.77
C GLY A 108 1.09 10.22 0.45
N PRO A 109 0.56 9.43 1.40
CA PRO A 109 0.02 9.98 2.63
C PRO A 109 1.03 10.77 3.46
N ALA A 110 2.29 10.30 3.58
CA ALA A 110 3.32 11.01 4.32
C ALA A 110 3.56 12.43 3.78
N LEU A 111 3.67 12.59 2.47
CA LEU A 111 3.87 13.89 1.83
C LEU A 111 2.63 14.77 1.93
N THR A 112 1.45 14.22 1.64
CA THR A 112 0.19 14.95 1.67
C THR A 112 -0.12 15.46 3.07
N PHE A 113 -0.13 14.58 4.05
CA PHE A 113 -0.43 14.95 5.43
C PHE A 113 0.71 15.73 6.09
N GLY A 114 1.97 15.51 5.67
CA GLY A 114 3.08 16.36 6.08
C GLY A 114 2.90 17.81 5.63
N TYR A 115 2.40 18.03 4.42
CA TYR A 115 2.07 19.36 3.93
C TYR A 115 0.90 19.98 4.72
N VAL A 116 -0.17 19.21 4.99
CA VAL A 116 -1.31 19.68 5.80
C VAL A 116 -0.86 20.07 7.21
N ALA A 117 -0.11 19.20 7.89
CA ALA A 117 0.42 19.47 9.22
C ALA A 117 1.30 20.72 9.24
N GLY A 118 2.16 20.90 8.22
CA GLY A 118 2.99 22.09 8.06
C GLY A 118 2.18 23.37 7.93
N LYS A 119 1.09 23.35 7.15
CA LYS A 119 0.18 24.50 7.03
C LYS A 119 -0.55 24.82 8.34
N THR A 120 -1.05 23.78 9.01
CA THR A 120 -1.71 23.94 10.30
C THR A 120 -0.79 24.57 11.33
N LEU A 121 0.45 24.09 11.42
CA LEU A 121 1.48 24.62 12.32
C LEU A 121 1.88 26.06 11.98
N ALA A 122 1.82 26.44 10.70
CA ALA A 122 2.08 27.81 10.25
C ALA A 122 0.88 28.76 10.44
N GLY A 123 -0.20 28.31 11.06
CA GLY A 123 -1.42 29.09 11.24
C GLY A 123 -2.20 29.38 9.95
N GLN A 124 -2.04 28.52 8.94
CA GLN A 124 -2.74 28.58 7.66
C GLN A 124 -3.61 27.33 7.47
N PRO A 125 -4.70 27.16 8.24
CA PRO A 125 -5.44 25.90 8.29
C PRO A 125 -6.25 25.54 7.03
N ASP A 126 -6.46 26.45 6.09
CA ASP A 126 -7.51 26.32 5.10
C ASP A 126 -7.14 25.64 3.79
N LEU A 127 -7.00 24.30 3.81
CA LEU A 127 -7.24 23.50 2.60
C LEU A 127 -8.59 22.75 2.67
N CYS A 128 -9.22 22.65 3.81
CA CYS A 128 -10.45 21.86 4.01
C CYS A 128 -11.70 22.70 4.38
N SER A 129 -11.61 24.03 4.44
CA SER A 129 -12.77 24.89 4.78
C SER A 129 -13.68 25.26 3.62
N THR A 130 -13.44 24.72 2.41
CA THR A 130 -14.38 24.88 1.30
C THR A 130 -15.43 23.76 1.31
N SER A 131 -16.58 24.11 1.91
CA SER A 131 -17.89 23.51 1.70
C SER A 131 -18.00 22.01 1.93
N HIS A 132 -18.44 21.62 3.12
CA HIS A 132 -19.27 20.44 3.29
C HIS A 132 -20.51 20.56 2.38
N THR A 133 -20.38 20.18 1.13
CA THR A 133 -21.54 19.75 0.36
C THR A 133 -21.95 18.43 0.99
N GLN A 134 -23.02 18.46 1.79
CA GLN A 134 -23.66 17.27 2.34
C GLN A 134 -23.91 16.31 1.17
N PHE A 135 -23.21 15.19 1.16
CA PHE A 135 -23.67 14.04 0.41
C PHE A 135 -24.96 13.58 1.11
N ALA A 136 -26.11 13.93 0.50
CA ALA A 136 -27.39 13.41 0.94
C ALA A 136 -27.32 11.87 0.85
N GLU A 137 -27.54 11.19 1.97
CA GLU A 137 -27.75 9.76 1.98
C GLU A 137 -28.89 9.42 1.00
N PRO A 138 -28.72 8.39 0.14
CA PRO A 138 -29.81 7.91 -0.67
C PRO A 138 -30.87 7.32 0.28
N ALA A 139 -32.07 7.91 0.24
CA ALA A 139 -33.23 7.39 0.94
C ALA A 139 -33.42 5.93 0.56
N HIS A 140 -33.33 5.03 1.54
CA HIS A 140 -33.80 3.66 1.40
C HIS A 140 -35.32 3.70 1.14
N ALA A 141 -35.69 3.40 -0.10
CA ALA A 141 -37.09 3.12 -0.43
C ALA A 141 -37.49 1.78 0.20
N ALA A 142 -38.55 1.79 0.95
CA ALA A 142 -39.22 0.64 1.54
C ALA A 142 -39.77 -0.33 0.48
#